data_1f5eaf747ccd8fb9a0da442df1443838
#
_entry.id   1f5eaf747ccd8fb9a0da442df1443838
#
_cell.length_a   1.000
_cell.length_b   1.000
_cell.length_c   1.000
_cell.angle_alpha   90.00
_cell.angle_beta   90.00
_cell.angle_gamma   90.00
#
_symmetry.space_group_name_H-M   'P 1'
#
loop_
_entity.id
_entity.type
_entity.pdbx_description
1 polymer ?
#
loop_
_entity_poly.entity_id
_entity_poly.type
_entity_poly.pdbx_seq_one_letter_code
_entity_poly.pdbx_strand_id
1 'polypeptide(L)'
;MKIAGFVKNSFVDYPGKISSVVFTQGCNMNCWYCHNRHLIPLEATHDEDGNTSPYYDSEAIIGLLKTRRKIIDGVVISGGEPTLQPGLESFVKSLKEAGLNVKLDTNGTNPGLLSRLIDAGMLDYVAMDIKAPIDKYAEICGKHM
;
A
#
# COMPACT_ATOMS: atom_id res chain seq x y z
N MET A 1 0.59 -10.06 -5.59
CA MET A 1 0.85 -8.65 -5.25
C MET A 1 2.36 -8.47 -5.00
N LYS A 2 2.97 -7.41 -5.54
CA LYS A 2 4.40 -7.13 -5.34
C LYS A 2 4.60 -6.38 -4.04
N ILE A 3 5.03 -7.04 -2.98
CA ILE A 3 5.30 -6.45 -1.68
C ILE A 3 6.82 -6.17 -1.58
N ALA A 4 7.19 -4.90 -1.65
CA ALA A 4 8.59 -4.47 -1.63
C ALA A 4 9.10 -4.16 -0.23
N GLY A 5 8.21 -3.97 0.74
CA GLY A 5 8.59 -3.66 2.11
C GLY A 5 7.55 -4.13 3.12
N PHE A 6 8.02 -4.45 4.33
CA PHE A 6 7.16 -4.86 5.43
C PHE A 6 7.68 -4.35 6.76
N VAL A 7 6.84 -3.62 7.49
CA VAL A 7 7.10 -3.18 8.87
C VAL A 7 6.19 -3.95 9.82
N LYS A 8 6.81 -4.68 10.75
CA LYS A 8 6.08 -5.57 11.67
C LYS A 8 5.19 -4.82 12.66
N ASN A 9 5.63 -3.66 13.15
CA ASN A 9 4.90 -2.84 14.11
C ASN A 9 5.04 -1.37 13.75
N SER A 10 3.92 -0.69 13.67
CA SER A 10 3.83 0.76 13.58
C SER A 10 2.80 1.26 14.59
N PHE A 11 3.12 2.38 15.22
CA PHE A 11 2.27 3.07 16.19
C PHE A 11 1.73 4.39 15.64
N VAL A 12 2.07 4.72 14.40
CA VAL A 12 1.75 6.02 13.79
C VAL A 12 0.98 5.91 12.48
N ASP A 13 1.11 4.77 11.75
CA ASP A 13 0.54 4.66 10.41
C ASP A 13 -0.97 4.36 10.40
N TYR A 14 -1.53 3.87 11.51
CA TYR A 14 -2.97 3.66 11.64
C TYR A 14 -3.50 4.41 12.87
N PRO A 15 -4.35 5.44 12.70
CA PRO A 15 -4.85 6.22 13.82
C PRO A 15 -5.51 5.36 14.92
N GLY A 16 -4.95 5.44 16.13
CA GLY A 16 -5.49 4.76 17.31
C GLY A 16 -5.30 3.23 17.35
N LYS A 17 -4.45 2.68 16.48
CA LYS A 17 -4.22 1.22 16.37
C LYS A 17 -2.72 0.89 16.27
N ILE A 18 -2.35 -0.25 16.84
CA ILE A 18 -1.05 -0.88 16.53
C ILE A 18 -1.21 -1.63 15.22
N SER A 19 -0.37 -1.34 14.24
CA SER A 19 -0.49 -1.91 12.90
C SER A 19 0.80 -2.51 12.38
N SER A 20 0.68 -3.40 11.40
CA SER A 20 1.77 -3.71 10.48
C SER A 20 1.59 -2.88 9.21
N VAL A 21 2.70 -2.58 8.50
CA VAL A 21 2.64 -1.85 7.23
C VAL A 21 3.22 -2.70 6.12
N VAL A 22 2.48 -2.81 5.03
CA VAL A 22 2.86 -3.47 3.79
C VAL A 22 3.07 -2.41 2.72
N PHE A 23 4.25 -2.37 2.12
CA PHE A 23 4.59 -1.45 1.04
C PHE A 23 4.60 -2.16 -0.29
N THR A 24 3.79 -1.65 -1.24
CA THR A 24 3.71 -2.20 -2.60
C THR A 24 4.69 -1.53 -3.54
N GLN A 25 5.18 -2.27 -4.53
CA GLN A 25 6.02 -1.75 -5.61
C GLN A 25 5.17 -1.21 -6.74
N GLY A 26 5.59 -0.09 -7.32
CA GLY A 26 4.98 0.54 -8.47
C GLY A 26 4.03 1.68 -8.11
N CYS A 27 4.19 2.80 -8.78
CA CYS A 27 3.32 3.96 -8.68
C CYS A 27 3.07 4.54 -10.07
N ASN A 28 1.88 5.06 -10.30
CA ASN A 28 1.53 5.76 -11.52
C ASN A 28 1.77 7.28 -11.45
N MET A 29 2.38 7.75 -10.36
CA MET A 29 2.85 9.12 -10.17
C MET A 29 4.36 9.14 -9.94
N ASN A 30 4.99 10.25 -10.28
CA ASN A 30 6.43 10.50 -10.07
C ASN A 30 6.64 11.81 -9.30
N CYS A 31 5.98 11.94 -8.15
CA CYS A 31 6.07 13.15 -7.33
C CYS A 31 7.52 13.43 -6.95
N TRP A 32 8.01 14.66 -7.22
CA TRP A 32 9.41 15.01 -6.96
C TRP A 32 9.80 14.94 -5.48
N TYR A 33 8.85 15.12 -4.57
CA TYR A 33 9.03 15.05 -3.12
C TYR A 33 8.75 13.65 -2.52
N CYS A 34 8.58 12.62 -3.36
CA CYS A 34 8.27 11.28 -2.87
C CYS A 34 9.40 10.75 -1.97
N HIS A 35 9.06 10.36 -0.73
CA HIS A 35 10.01 9.75 0.20
C HIS A 35 10.42 8.33 -0.20
N ASN A 36 9.53 7.61 -0.90
CA ASN A 36 9.72 6.22 -1.29
C ASN A 36 10.00 6.09 -2.80
N ARG A 37 10.92 6.90 -3.34
CA ARG A 37 11.20 6.92 -4.78
C ARG A 37 11.57 5.57 -5.37
N HIS A 38 12.20 4.68 -4.59
CA HIS A 38 12.55 3.32 -4.98
C HIS A 38 11.31 2.42 -5.22
N LEU A 39 10.14 2.83 -4.73
CA LEU A 39 8.87 2.13 -4.95
C LEU A 39 8.09 2.64 -6.17
N ILE A 40 8.56 3.72 -6.85
CA ILE A 40 7.87 4.27 -8.02
C ILE A 40 7.95 3.35 -9.25
N PRO A 41 9.12 2.75 -9.60
CA PRO A 41 9.21 1.82 -10.72
C PRO A 41 8.24 0.65 -10.57
N LEU A 42 7.68 0.17 -11.67
CA LEU A 42 6.75 -0.98 -11.68
C LEU A 42 7.42 -2.30 -11.30
N GLU A 43 8.74 -2.36 -11.45
CA GLU A 43 9.59 -3.46 -11.00
C GLU A 43 10.65 -2.93 -10.01
N ALA A 44 11.10 -3.79 -9.12
CA ALA A 44 12.20 -3.45 -8.23
C ALA A 44 13.45 -3.12 -9.06
N THR A 45 14.10 -2.02 -8.69
CA THR A 45 15.38 -1.65 -9.29
C THR A 45 16.50 -2.51 -8.71
N HIS A 46 17.55 -2.73 -9.51
CA HIS A 46 18.78 -3.34 -9.01
C HIS A 46 19.51 -2.34 -8.09
N ASP A 47 20.16 -2.86 -7.05
CA ASP A 47 21.13 -2.08 -6.28
C ASP A 47 22.42 -1.84 -7.10
N GLU A 48 23.39 -1.11 -6.53
CA GLU A 48 24.66 -0.80 -7.20
C GLU A 48 25.47 -2.08 -7.52
N ASP A 49 25.22 -3.17 -6.82
CA ASP A 49 25.85 -4.49 -7.03
C ASP A 49 25.06 -5.36 -8.04
N GLY A 50 23.96 -4.86 -8.60
CA GLY A 50 23.13 -5.57 -9.56
C GLY A 50 22.15 -6.57 -8.95
N ASN A 51 21.98 -6.56 -7.61
CA ASN A 51 21.02 -7.44 -6.95
C ASN A 51 19.63 -6.78 -6.92
N THR A 52 18.59 -7.56 -7.15
CA THR A 52 17.21 -7.13 -6.87
C THR A 52 16.83 -7.57 -5.47
N SER A 53 16.26 -6.67 -4.67
CA SER A 53 15.60 -7.08 -3.44
C SER A 53 14.39 -7.94 -3.80
N PRO A 54 14.35 -9.21 -3.37
CA PRO A 54 13.22 -10.06 -3.67
C PRO A 54 11.96 -9.50 -3.03
N TYR A 55 10.82 -9.60 -3.73
CA TYR A 55 9.53 -9.29 -3.13
C TYR A 55 9.21 -10.26 -2.00
N TYR A 56 8.56 -9.75 -0.97
CA TYR A 56 8.00 -10.61 0.07
C TYR A 56 6.87 -11.45 -0.51
N ASP A 57 6.85 -12.73 -0.13
CA ASP A 57 5.74 -13.61 -0.48
C ASP A 57 4.48 -13.18 0.28
N SER A 58 3.41 -12.88 -0.47
CA SER A 58 2.14 -12.40 0.09
C SER A 58 1.47 -13.42 1.01
N GLU A 59 1.58 -14.72 0.72
CA GLU A 59 1.02 -15.77 1.57
C GLU A 59 1.79 -15.88 2.89
N ALA A 60 3.12 -15.79 2.83
CA ALA A 60 3.96 -15.76 4.03
C ALA A 60 3.64 -14.55 4.92
N ILE A 61 3.42 -13.36 4.32
CA ILE A 61 3.01 -12.16 5.05
C ILE A 61 1.62 -12.36 5.68
N ILE A 62 0.64 -12.87 4.96
CA ILE A 62 -0.69 -13.17 5.51
C ILE A 62 -0.58 -14.16 6.68
N GLY A 63 0.20 -15.23 6.52
CA GLY A 63 0.45 -16.22 7.57
C GLY A 63 1.03 -15.58 8.83
N LEU A 64 2.05 -14.73 8.67
CA LEU A 64 2.65 -13.99 9.78
C LEU A 64 1.64 -13.05 10.45
N LEU A 65 0.87 -12.30 9.69
CA LEU A 65 -0.12 -11.36 10.23
C LEU A 65 -1.22 -12.09 11.03
N LYS A 66 -1.67 -13.26 10.56
CA LYS A 66 -2.62 -14.11 11.31
C LYS A 66 -2.10 -14.50 12.68
N THR A 67 -0.81 -14.85 12.81
CA THR A 67 -0.22 -15.21 14.12
C THR A 67 -0.12 -14.01 15.06
N ARG A 68 -0.09 -12.79 14.50
CA ARG A 68 0.10 -11.54 15.24
C ARG A 68 -1.19 -10.82 15.63
N ARG A 69 -2.36 -11.35 15.28
CA ARG A 69 -3.68 -10.72 15.53
C ARG A 69 -3.98 -10.37 17.00
N LYS A 70 -3.21 -10.90 17.96
CA LYS A 70 -3.31 -10.54 19.38
C LYS A 70 -2.40 -9.37 19.78
N ILE A 71 -1.53 -8.92 18.87
CA ILE A 71 -0.52 -7.88 19.10
C ILE A 71 -0.85 -6.64 18.27
N ILE A 72 -1.35 -6.84 17.04
CA ILE A 72 -1.72 -5.79 16.11
C ILE A 72 -3.22 -5.74 15.93
N ASP A 73 -3.75 -4.54 15.77
CA ASP A 73 -5.18 -4.29 15.52
C ASP A 73 -5.49 -4.27 14.02
N GLY A 74 -4.50 -3.98 13.18
CA GLY A 74 -4.73 -3.83 11.75
C GLY A 74 -3.47 -3.83 10.90
N VAL A 75 -3.71 -3.68 9.61
CA VAL A 75 -2.69 -3.61 8.57
C VAL A 75 -2.91 -2.37 7.73
N VAL A 76 -1.84 -1.62 7.50
CA VAL A 76 -1.80 -0.53 6.53
C VAL A 76 -1.21 -1.06 5.24
N ILE A 77 -1.90 -0.85 4.14
CA ILE A 77 -1.40 -1.14 2.80
C ILE A 77 -1.05 0.20 2.15
N SER A 78 0.23 0.40 1.88
CA SER A 78 0.82 1.64 1.39
C SER A 78 1.87 1.34 0.32
N GLY A 79 2.82 2.24 0.08
CA GLY A 79 3.98 1.99 -0.79
C GLY A 79 4.05 2.93 -1.97
N GLY A 80 4.06 2.40 -3.19
CA GLY A 80 3.84 3.15 -4.42
C GLY A 80 2.36 3.54 -4.52
N GLU A 81 1.61 2.88 -5.40
CA GLU A 81 0.14 2.99 -5.43
C GLU A 81 -0.46 1.59 -5.31
N PRO A 82 -1.02 1.22 -4.14
CA PRO A 82 -1.55 -0.12 -3.92
C PRO A 82 -2.67 -0.52 -4.88
N THR A 83 -3.49 0.43 -5.34
CA THR A 83 -4.61 0.15 -6.25
C THR A 83 -4.16 -0.28 -7.66
N LEU A 84 -2.89 -0.21 -7.96
CA LEU A 84 -2.31 -0.76 -9.18
C LEU A 84 -1.98 -2.26 -9.07
N GLN A 85 -1.99 -2.82 -7.86
CA GLN A 85 -1.55 -4.18 -7.63
C GLN A 85 -2.60 -5.20 -8.05
N PRO A 86 -2.30 -6.09 -9.01
CA PRO A 86 -3.12 -7.28 -9.20
C PRO A 86 -3.11 -8.09 -7.90
N GLY A 87 -4.29 -8.52 -7.46
CA GLY A 87 -4.44 -9.28 -6.22
C GLY A 87 -4.60 -8.45 -4.94
N LEU A 88 -4.67 -7.11 -4.99
CA LEU A 88 -4.97 -6.29 -3.82
C LEU A 88 -6.27 -6.73 -3.14
N GLU A 89 -7.33 -6.94 -3.92
CA GLU A 89 -8.66 -7.32 -3.44
C GLU A 89 -8.63 -8.66 -2.67
N SER A 90 -7.95 -9.68 -3.22
CA SER A 90 -7.79 -10.97 -2.55
C SER A 90 -6.92 -10.88 -1.29
N PHE A 91 -5.87 -10.06 -1.31
CA PHE A 91 -5.03 -9.83 -0.15
C PHE A 91 -5.82 -9.15 0.98
N VAL A 92 -6.57 -8.09 0.69
CA VAL A 92 -7.45 -7.42 1.65
C VAL A 92 -8.47 -8.39 2.23
N LYS A 93 -9.11 -9.20 1.38
CA LYS A 93 -10.06 -10.23 1.82
C LYS A 93 -9.45 -11.18 2.84
N SER A 94 -8.24 -11.68 2.56
CA SER A 94 -7.54 -12.58 3.48
C SER A 94 -7.22 -11.93 4.84
N LEU A 95 -6.93 -10.63 4.87
CA LEU A 95 -6.72 -9.87 6.10
C LEU A 95 -8.03 -9.71 6.89
N LYS A 96 -9.13 -9.38 6.20
CA LYS A 96 -10.46 -9.27 6.84
C LYS A 96 -10.93 -10.62 7.42
N GLU A 97 -10.73 -11.72 6.70
CA GLU A 97 -11.03 -13.08 7.18
C GLU A 97 -10.17 -13.46 8.40
N ALA A 98 -8.97 -12.89 8.54
CA ALA A 98 -8.14 -13.02 9.73
C ALA A 98 -8.61 -12.16 10.92
N GLY A 99 -9.62 -11.32 10.75
CA GLY A 99 -10.16 -10.42 11.78
C GLY A 99 -9.30 -9.16 11.98
N LEU A 100 -8.49 -8.76 11.01
CA LEU A 100 -7.67 -7.56 11.05
C LEU A 100 -8.40 -6.38 10.42
N ASN A 101 -8.22 -5.18 11.00
CA ASN A 101 -8.64 -3.95 10.35
C ASN A 101 -7.69 -3.62 9.18
N VAL A 102 -8.24 -3.11 8.10
CA VAL A 102 -7.45 -2.75 6.92
C VAL A 102 -7.56 -1.24 6.65
N LYS A 103 -6.38 -0.58 6.62
CA LYS A 103 -6.23 0.79 6.15
C LYS A 103 -5.55 0.76 4.78
N LEU A 104 -6.07 1.53 3.85
CA LEU A 104 -5.48 1.73 2.53
C LEU A 104 -5.01 3.18 2.39
N ASP A 105 -3.72 3.36 2.07
CA ASP A 105 -3.16 4.62 1.62
C ASP A 105 -3.16 4.63 0.10
N THR A 106 -3.73 5.65 -0.52
CA THR A 106 -3.87 5.71 -1.97
C THR A 106 -3.81 7.13 -2.50
N ASN A 107 -3.34 7.30 -3.71
CA ASN A 107 -3.39 8.57 -4.43
C ASN A 107 -4.75 8.83 -5.12
N GLY A 108 -5.71 7.92 -4.97
CA GLY A 108 -7.07 8.07 -5.46
C GLY A 108 -7.28 7.90 -6.98
N THR A 109 -6.25 7.56 -7.74
CA THR A 109 -6.35 7.49 -9.22
C THR A 109 -7.09 6.26 -9.75
N ASN A 110 -7.51 5.35 -8.88
CA ASN A 110 -8.35 4.21 -9.25
C ASN A 110 -9.66 4.21 -8.45
N PRO A 111 -10.55 5.19 -8.69
CA PRO A 111 -11.78 5.34 -7.91
C PRO A 111 -12.71 4.14 -8.03
N GLY A 112 -12.72 3.46 -9.19
CA GLY A 112 -13.58 2.29 -9.40
C GLY A 112 -13.22 1.11 -8.50
N LEU A 113 -11.93 0.81 -8.31
CA LEU A 113 -11.49 -0.22 -7.37
C LEU A 113 -11.74 0.23 -5.93
N LEU A 114 -11.44 1.49 -5.62
CA LEU A 114 -11.63 2.04 -4.27
C LEU A 114 -13.10 1.95 -3.84
N SER A 115 -14.05 2.37 -4.69
CA SER A 115 -15.49 2.22 -4.45
C SER A 115 -15.88 0.77 -4.16
N ARG A 116 -15.46 -0.18 -5.02
CA ARG A 116 -15.78 -1.60 -4.80
C ARG A 116 -15.29 -2.12 -3.45
N LEU A 117 -14.06 -1.76 -3.05
CA LEU A 117 -13.51 -2.18 -1.77
C LEU A 117 -14.28 -1.57 -0.57
N ILE A 118 -14.71 -0.32 -0.68
CA ILE A 118 -15.50 0.36 0.34
C ILE A 118 -16.90 -0.26 0.43
N ASP A 119 -17.59 -0.40 -0.71
CA ASP A 119 -18.96 -0.93 -0.76
C ASP A 119 -19.04 -2.39 -0.26
N ALA A 120 -17.97 -3.14 -0.48
CA ALA A 120 -17.83 -4.51 0.03
C ALA A 120 -17.43 -4.59 1.52
N GLY A 121 -17.25 -3.46 2.22
CA GLY A 121 -16.82 -3.43 3.63
C GLY A 121 -15.40 -3.99 3.86
N MET A 122 -14.57 -3.98 2.83
CA MET A 122 -13.21 -4.52 2.89
C MET A 122 -12.20 -3.55 3.53
N LEU A 123 -12.51 -2.26 3.57
CA LEU A 123 -11.65 -1.23 4.15
C LEU A 123 -12.29 -0.64 5.40
N ASP A 124 -11.51 -0.53 6.47
CA ASP A 124 -11.92 0.11 7.71
C ASP A 124 -11.46 1.57 7.77
N TYR A 125 -10.46 1.92 6.98
CA TYR A 125 -9.93 3.28 6.86
C TYR A 125 -9.32 3.51 5.48
N VAL A 126 -9.54 4.69 4.93
CA VAL A 126 -8.90 5.14 3.69
C VAL A 126 -8.20 6.46 3.95
N ALA A 127 -6.90 6.51 3.69
CA ALA A 127 -6.14 7.75 3.62
C ALA A 127 -5.87 8.06 2.15
N MET A 128 -6.60 9.03 1.61
CA MET A 128 -6.41 9.46 0.23
C MET A 128 -5.58 10.74 0.20
N ASP A 129 -4.47 10.69 -0.49
CA ASP A 129 -3.54 11.80 -0.63
C ASP A 129 -3.88 12.71 -1.82
N ILE A 130 -4.25 13.93 -1.56
CA ILE A 130 -4.27 15.00 -2.55
C ILE A 130 -2.87 15.59 -2.62
N LYS A 131 -2.14 15.29 -3.70
CA LYS A 131 -0.69 15.57 -3.82
C LYS A 131 -0.37 17.00 -4.22
N ALA A 132 -1.29 17.69 -4.89
CA ALA A 132 -1.12 19.04 -5.40
C ALA A 132 -2.47 19.70 -5.70
N PRO A 133 -2.54 21.03 -5.92
CA PRO A 133 -3.65 21.64 -6.61
C PRO A 133 -3.84 21.01 -8.00
N ILE A 134 -5.08 20.90 -8.48
CA ILE A 134 -5.41 20.16 -9.73
C ILE A 134 -4.60 20.66 -10.92
N ASP A 135 -4.45 21.97 -11.07
CA ASP A 135 -3.70 22.62 -12.14
C ASP A 135 -2.19 22.36 -12.08
N LYS A 136 -1.68 21.85 -10.94
CA LYS A 136 -0.27 21.57 -10.70
C LYS A 136 0.13 20.10 -10.68
N TYR A 137 -0.86 19.20 -10.87
CA TYR A 137 -0.56 17.76 -10.80
C TYR A 137 0.49 17.31 -11.84
N ALA A 138 0.44 17.83 -13.06
CA ALA A 138 1.41 17.50 -14.10
C ALA A 138 2.83 17.89 -13.72
N GLU A 139 2.99 19.10 -13.16
CA GLU A 139 4.28 19.64 -12.73
C GLU A 139 4.83 18.89 -11.51
N ILE A 140 4.00 18.67 -10.49
CA ILE A 140 4.42 18.16 -9.17
C ILE A 140 4.48 16.64 -9.15
N CYS A 141 3.50 15.96 -9.77
CA CYS A 141 3.34 14.52 -9.70
C CYS A 141 3.66 13.80 -11.01
N GLY A 142 4.04 14.53 -12.06
CA GLY A 142 4.33 13.97 -13.38
C GLY A 142 3.12 13.27 -14.02
N LYS A 143 1.89 13.71 -13.68
CA LYS A 143 0.64 13.15 -14.20
C LYS A 143 -0.42 14.21 -14.38
N HIS A 144 -1.07 14.21 -15.53
CA HIS A 144 -2.30 14.98 -15.75
C HIS A 144 -3.50 14.27 -15.08
N MET A 145 -4.34 15.03 -14.38
CA MET A 145 -5.59 14.58 -13.76
C MET A 145 -6.76 14.89 -14.67
#